data_c6d1e04c1239496bdbecc4dcc64acc34
#
_entry.id   c6d1e04c1239496bdbecc4dcc64acc34
#
_cell.length_a   1.000
_cell.length_b   1.000
_cell.length_c   1.000
_cell.angle_alpha   90.00
_cell.angle_beta   90.00
_cell.angle_gamma   90.00
#
_symmetry.space_group_name_H-M   'P 1'
#
loop_
_entity.id
_entity.type
_entity.pdbx_description
1 polymer ?
#
loop_
_entity_poly.entity_id
_entity_poly.type
_entity_poly.pdbx_seq_one_letter_code
_entity_poly.pdbx_strand_id
1 'polypeptide(L)'
;MKAEIISQPYSGEYKERIYDLESPWNSQFWTWIKFADDYGNKTVGQFRGSPVAVKVSGKLNEIIVLTSDYVYRLESNELNIIEVKDEFIYQDVEISPNGIFIFHNYYEIEKMGNSFSEMEKIKSPFKMDDIKFIKWENNKLEFTCEEFINWNRVEIMELDTNKWEIIKKTTPQQSTVVKNK
;
A
#
# COMPACT_ATOMS: atom_id res chain seq x y z
N MET A 1 17.35 1.87 3.03
CA MET A 1 16.38 2.75 3.74
C MET A 1 15.25 1.93 4.33
N LYS A 2 14.82 2.23 5.57
CA LYS A 2 13.61 1.69 6.21
C LYS A 2 12.68 2.85 6.57
N ALA A 3 11.37 2.62 6.55
CA ALA A 3 10.37 3.61 6.93
C ALA A 3 9.27 2.95 7.76
N GLU A 4 8.83 3.61 8.81
CA GLU A 4 7.75 3.13 9.67
C GLU A 4 6.89 4.29 10.18
N ILE A 5 5.59 4.05 10.32
CA ILE A 5 4.66 4.97 10.97
C ILE A 5 4.94 4.94 12.47
N ILE A 6 5.08 6.11 13.07
CA ILE A 6 5.31 6.25 14.51
C ILE A 6 4.28 7.20 15.12
N SER A 7 4.17 7.20 16.44
CA SER A 7 3.50 8.26 17.19
C SER A 7 4.30 9.55 17.10
N GLN A 8 3.66 10.69 17.35
CA GLN A 8 4.35 11.99 17.40
C GLN A 8 5.56 11.93 18.32
N PRO A 9 6.78 12.21 17.82
CA PRO A 9 7.98 12.20 18.66
C PRO A 9 8.03 13.42 19.56
N TYR A 10 8.92 13.38 20.55
CA TYR A 10 9.25 14.58 21.33
C TYR A 10 10.04 15.57 20.48
N SER A 11 9.83 16.86 20.70
CA SER A 11 10.55 17.91 19.99
C SER A 11 12.07 17.76 20.21
N GLY A 12 12.82 17.74 19.10
CA GLY A 12 14.29 17.59 19.09
C GLY A 12 14.79 16.15 19.26
N GLU A 13 13.93 15.15 19.33
CA GLU A 13 14.33 13.73 19.40
C GLU A 13 14.96 13.25 18.10
N TYR A 14 14.51 13.77 16.97
CA TYR A 14 15.00 13.43 15.63
C TYR A 14 15.26 14.69 14.81
N LYS A 15 16.02 14.54 13.71
CA LYS A 15 16.00 15.53 12.64
C LYS A 15 14.61 15.48 12.00
N GLU A 16 13.93 16.63 11.97
CA GLU A 16 12.56 16.71 11.46
C GLU A 16 12.51 17.30 10.06
N ARG A 17 11.55 16.85 9.26
CA ARG A 17 11.21 17.38 7.96
C ARG A 17 9.70 17.47 7.83
N ILE A 18 9.19 18.63 7.47
CA ILE A 18 7.75 18.88 7.36
C ILE A 18 7.37 18.89 5.89
N TYR A 19 6.41 18.04 5.53
CA TYR A 19 5.78 17.97 4.21
C TYR A 19 4.38 18.56 4.34
N ASP A 20 4.33 19.88 4.61
CA ASP A 20 3.09 20.60 4.84
C ASP A 20 2.52 21.07 3.49
N LEU A 21 1.44 20.41 3.09
CA LEU A 21 0.60 20.82 1.98
C LEU A 21 -0.77 21.20 2.52
N GLU A 22 -1.40 22.16 1.89
CA GLU A 22 -2.77 22.52 2.25
C GLU A 22 -3.69 21.32 2.00
N SER A 23 -4.30 20.82 3.07
CA SER A 23 -5.21 19.68 2.96
C SER A 23 -6.48 20.09 2.23
N PRO A 24 -6.89 19.36 1.16
CA PRO A 24 -8.15 19.62 0.47
C PRO A 24 -9.38 19.46 1.39
N TRP A 25 -9.23 18.78 2.51
CA TRP A 25 -10.28 18.50 3.50
C TRP A 25 -10.16 19.33 4.77
N ASN A 26 -9.23 20.30 4.84
CA ASN A 26 -8.89 20.99 6.08
C ASN A 26 -8.49 20.05 7.23
N SER A 27 -7.88 18.94 6.92
CA SER A 27 -7.43 17.95 7.91
C SER A 27 -6.48 18.60 8.93
N GLN A 28 -6.75 18.38 10.21
CA GLN A 28 -5.86 18.75 11.30
C GLN A 28 -4.96 17.58 11.73
N PHE A 29 -5.12 16.42 11.11
CA PHE A 29 -4.34 15.22 11.43
C PHE A 29 -2.98 15.25 10.75
N TRP A 30 -2.02 14.57 11.41
CA TRP A 30 -0.66 14.43 10.95
C TRP A 30 -0.22 12.97 11.05
N THR A 31 0.59 12.58 10.09
CA THR A 31 1.26 11.29 10.07
C THR A 31 2.75 11.51 10.27
N TRP A 32 3.35 10.79 11.22
CA TRP A 32 4.79 10.81 11.47
C TRP A 32 5.41 9.54 10.94
N ILE A 33 6.39 9.70 10.04
CA ILE A 33 7.14 8.59 9.46
C ILE A 33 8.59 8.70 9.89
N LYS A 34 9.10 7.66 10.57
CA LYS A 34 10.50 7.55 10.87
C LYS A 34 11.21 6.85 9.72
N PHE A 35 12.16 7.55 9.11
CA PHE A 35 13.08 7.05 8.10
C PHE A 35 14.40 6.71 8.76
N ALA A 36 14.96 5.55 8.45
CA ALA A 36 16.27 5.11 8.90
C ALA A 36 17.11 4.65 7.70
N ASP A 37 18.25 5.31 7.48
CA ASP A 37 19.18 4.91 6.44
C ASP A 37 20.03 3.69 6.88
N ASP A 38 20.83 3.17 5.97
CA ASP A 38 21.67 1.99 6.21
C ASP A 38 22.89 2.30 7.12
N TYR A 39 23.13 3.58 7.39
CA TYR A 39 24.16 4.06 8.34
C TYR A 39 23.62 4.30 9.73
N GLY A 40 22.32 4.14 9.94
CA GLY A 40 21.64 4.31 11.22
C GLY A 40 21.20 5.75 11.51
N ASN A 41 21.34 6.69 10.57
CA ASN A 41 20.79 8.03 10.71
C ASN A 41 19.26 7.96 10.64
N LYS A 42 18.60 8.75 11.51
CA LYS A 42 17.14 8.78 11.62
C LYS A 42 16.63 10.18 11.34
N THR A 43 15.62 10.25 10.51
CA THR A 43 14.87 11.49 10.21
C THR A 43 13.39 11.19 10.37
N VAL A 44 12.63 12.14 10.90
CA VAL A 44 11.17 12.03 10.98
C VAL A 44 10.53 12.99 9.99
N GLY A 45 9.67 12.46 9.13
CA GLY A 45 8.81 13.23 8.25
C GLY A 45 7.43 13.44 8.87
N GLN A 46 6.91 14.66 8.77
CA GLN A 46 5.55 15.01 9.15
C GLN A 46 4.72 15.22 7.88
N PHE A 47 3.66 14.46 7.71
CA PHE A 47 2.80 14.48 6.53
C PHE A 47 1.38 14.83 6.90
N ARG A 48 0.72 15.67 6.09
CA ARG A 48 -0.67 16.03 6.33
C ARG A 48 -1.59 14.82 6.13
N GLY A 49 -2.60 14.67 7.02
CA GLY A 49 -3.57 13.59 7.00
C GLY A 49 -3.31 12.48 8.03
N SER A 50 -4.31 11.65 8.28
CA SER A 50 -4.20 10.48 9.15
C SER A 50 -3.36 9.38 8.50
N PRO A 51 -2.62 8.58 9.29
CA PRO A 51 -1.75 7.55 8.74
C PRO A 51 -2.56 6.41 8.09
N VAL A 52 -2.14 5.98 6.92
CA VAL A 52 -2.67 4.81 6.22
C VAL A 52 -1.55 3.79 6.03
N ALA A 53 -0.54 4.09 5.23
CA ALA A 53 0.55 3.16 4.96
C ALA A 53 1.85 3.87 4.59
N VAL A 54 2.97 3.18 4.76
CA VAL A 54 4.28 3.57 4.22
C VAL A 54 4.99 2.36 3.64
N LYS A 55 5.55 2.50 2.43
CA LYS A 55 6.30 1.42 1.76
C LYS A 55 7.54 1.97 1.07
N VAL A 56 8.64 1.20 1.16
CA VAL A 56 9.94 1.56 0.57
C VAL A 56 10.30 0.56 -0.51
N SER A 57 10.38 1.02 -1.75
CA SER A 57 10.87 0.22 -2.87
C SER A 57 12.39 0.42 -3.02
N GLY A 58 13.18 -0.56 -2.57
CA GLY A 58 14.63 -0.52 -2.76
C GLY A 58 15.06 -0.63 -4.22
N LYS A 59 14.22 -1.18 -5.09
CA LYS A 59 14.52 -1.29 -6.53
C LYS A 59 14.32 0.02 -7.27
N LEU A 60 13.34 0.80 -6.86
CA LEU A 60 13.06 2.11 -7.46
C LEU A 60 13.80 3.24 -6.74
N ASN A 61 14.38 2.98 -5.56
CA ASN A 61 14.87 4.00 -4.62
C ASN A 61 13.81 5.03 -4.26
N GLU A 62 12.60 4.56 -4.01
CA GLU A 62 11.44 5.40 -3.76
C GLU A 62 10.66 4.94 -2.54
N ILE A 63 9.94 5.89 -1.97
CA ILE A 63 9.07 5.68 -0.83
C ILE A 63 7.69 6.22 -1.17
N ILE A 64 6.65 5.44 -0.88
CA ILE A 64 5.27 5.92 -0.86
C ILE A 64 4.85 6.12 0.58
N VAL A 65 4.34 7.31 0.89
CA VAL A 65 3.63 7.61 2.12
C VAL A 65 2.18 7.89 1.74
N LEU A 66 1.29 7.05 2.23
CA LEU A 66 -0.14 7.16 2.03
C LEU A 66 -0.78 7.68 3.32
N THR A 67 -1.50 8.77 3.21
CA THR A 67 -2.31 9.36 4.29
C THR A 67 -3.77 9.43 3.88
N SER A 68 -4.64 9.84 4.79
CA SER A 68 -6.05 10.08 4.45
C SER A 68 -6.27 11.20 3.43
N ASP A 69 -5.27 12.07 3.20
CA ASP A 69 -5.40 13.27 2.38
C ASP A 69 -4.59 13.19 1.09
N TYR A 70 -3.41 12.54 1.15
CA TYR A 70 -2.43 12.55 0.06
C TYR A 70 -1.71 11.23 -0.12
N VAL A 71 -1.25 11.01 -1.34
CA VAL A 71 -0.19 10.05 -1.66
C VAL A 71 1.07 10.85 -1.96
N TYR A 72 2.10 10.67 -1.15
CA TYR A 72 3.43 11.25 -1.37
C TYR A 72 4.35 10.20 -1.96
N ARG A 73 5.05 10.56 -3.03
CA ARG A 73 6.15 9.78 -3.59
C ARG A 73 7.44 10.51 -3.35
N LEU A 74 8.36 9.88 -2.64
CA LEU A 74 9.63 10.47 -2.24
C LEU A 74 10.78 9.70 -2.87
N GLU A 75 11.86 10.39 -3.14
CA GLU A 75 13.16 9.80 -3.41
C GLU A 75 13.77 9.33 -2.08
N SER A 76 14.34 8.11 -2.03
CA SER A 76 14.69 7.49 -0.75
C SER A 76 15.98 7.99 -0.11
N ASN A 77 16.92 8.59 -0.86
CA ASN A 77 18.20 9.04 -0.29
C ASN A 77 18.08 10.40 0.40
N GLU A 78 17.49 11.35 -0.30
CA GLU A 78 17.36 12.74 0.17
C GLU A 78 15.97 13.04 0.75
N LEU A 79 15.05 12.10 0.63
CA LEU A 79 13.65 12.26 1.05
C LEU A 79 12.95 13.46 0.37
N ASN A 80 13.36 13.80 -0.84
CA ASN A 80 12.72 14.86 -1.61
C ASN A 80 11.42 14.35 -2.24
N ILE A 81 10.43 15.22 -2.32
CA ILE A 81 9.19 14.91 -3.02
C ILE A 81 9.48 14.78 -4.52
N ILE A 82 9.14 13.64 -5.09
CA ILE A 82 9.11 13.41 -6.54
C ILE A 82 7.74 13.84 -7.07
N GLU A 83 6.67 13.40 -6.39
CA GLU A 83 5.31 13.63 -6.83
C GLU A 83 4.36 13.58 -5.62
N VAL A 84 3.26 14.34 -5.68
CA VAL A 84 2.18 14.29 -4.70
C VAL A 84 0.86 14.29 -5.45
N LYS A 85 -0.06 13.49 -4.97
CA LYS A 85 -1.44 13.45 -5.46
C LYS A 85 -2.39 13.61 -4.28
N ASP A 86 -3.36 14.49 -4.42
CA ASP A 86 -4.50 14.61 -3.52
C ASP A 86 -5.47 13.45 -3.81
N GLU A 87 -5.31 12.38 -3.05
CA GLU A 87 -6.07 11.15 -3.29
C GLU A 87 -6.45 10.50 -1.96
N PHE A 88 -7.74 10.41 -1.71
CA PHE A 88 -8.31 9.90 -0.48
C PHE A 88 -9.01 8.54 -0.62
N ILE A 89 -8.99 7.97 -1.82
CA ILE A 89 -9.71 6.71 -2.08
C ILE A 89 -8.87 5.47 -1.78
N TYR A 90 -7.54 5.56 -1.79
CA TYR A 90 -6.69 4.41 -1.52
C TYR A 90 -6.71 4.01 -0.05
N GLN A 91 -6.88 2.72 0.19
CA GLN A 91 -6.98 2.12 1.51
C GLN A 91 -5.66 1.48 1.98
N ASP A 92 -4.81 1.07 1.05
CA ASP A 92 -3.49 0.51 1.35
C ASP A 92 -2.59 0.55 0.10
N VAL A 93 -1.29 0.33 0.33
CA VAL A 93 -0.28 0.17 -0.71
C VAL A 93 0.66 -0.97 -0.35
N GLU A 94 0.99 -1.81 -1.33
CA GLU A 94 1.98 -2.89 -1.23
C GLU A 94 3.07 -2.74 -2.29
N ILE A 95 4.14 -3.52 -2.15
CA ILE A 95 5.25 -3.55 -3.11
C ILE A 95 5.40 -4.96 -3.66
N SER A 96 5.37 -5.08 -4.98
CA SER A 96 5.67 -6.35 -5.64
C SER A 96 7.13 -6.76 -5.42
N PRO A 97 7.47 -8.04 -5.55
CA PRO A 97 8.87 -8.50 -5.53
C PRO A 97 9.77 -7.82 -6.57
N ASN A 98 9.17 -7.25 -7.61
CA ASN A 98 9.88 -6.45 -8.62
C ASN A 98 9.99 -4.96 -8.26
N GLY A 99 9.50 -4.55 -7.10
CA GLY A 99 9.62 -3.19 -6.59
C GLY A 99 8.51 -2.24 -7.04
N ILE A 100 7.52 -2.72 -7.79
CA ILE A 100 6.39 -1.91 -8.28
C ILE A 100 5.38 -1.71 -7.15
N PHE A 101 4.94 -0.49 -6.95
CA PHE A 101 3.89 -0.16 -5.99
C PHE A 101 2.52 -0.59 -6.51
N ILE A 102 1.74 -1.19 -5.61
CA ILE A 102 0.39 -1.71 -5.87
C ILE A 102 -0.54 -1.08 -4.86
N PHE A 103 -1.53 -0.38 -5.34
CA PHE A 103 -2.53 0.30 -4.52
C PHE A 103 -3.87 -0.42 -4.64
N HIS A 104 -4.69 -0.33 -3.62
CA HIS A 104 -6.10 -0.64 -3.76
C HIS A 104 -6.98 0.43 -3.14
N ASN A 105 -8.13 0.62 -3.73
CA ASN A 105 -9.28 1.25 -3.11
C ASN A 105 -10.29 0.16 -2.71
N TYR A 106 -11.53 0.52 -2.38
CA TYR A 106 -12.55 -0.47 -2.03
C TYR A 106 -12.86 -1.47 -3.15
N TYR A 107 -12.69 -1.08 -4.43
CA TYR A 107 -13.23 -1.79 -5.58
C TYR A 107 -12.18 -2.29 -6.56
N GLU A 108 -10.98 -1.74 -6.54
CA GLU A 108 -10.00 -1.90 -7.59
C GLU A 108 -8.59 -2.00 -7.05
N ILE A 109 -7.75 -2.75 -7.76
CA ILE A 109 -6.31 -2.83 -7.53
C ILE A 109 -5.62 -2.22 -8.73
N GLU A 110 -4.65 -1.33 -8.48
CA GLU A 110 -3.87 -0.63 -9.49
C GLU A 110 -2.38 -0.79 -9.24
N LYS A 111 -1.60 -0.95 -10.29
CA LYS A 111 -0.14 -0.86 -10.23
C LYS A 111 0.32 0.50 -10.70
N MET A 112 1.35 1.03 -10.07
CA MET A 112 1.96 2.29 -10.47
C MET A 112 2.94 2.07 -11.62
N GLY A 113 2.87 2.91 -12.64
CA GLY A 113 3.88 3.04 -13.68
C GLY A 113 5.03 3.96 -13.23
N ASN A 114 5.49 4.84 -14.13
CA ASN A 114 6.56 5.79 -13.80
C ASN A 114 6.09 6.99 -12.98
N SER A 115 4.78 7.22 -12.92
CA SER A 115 4.16 8.34 -12.20
C SER A 115 2.74 7.99 -11.74
N PHE A 116 2.14 8.84 -10.90
CA PHE A 116 0.73 8.71 -10.53
C PHE A 116 -0.25 8.95 -11.69
N SER A 117 0.21 9.56 -12.77
CA SER A 117 -0.60 9.68 -14.00
C SER A 117 -0.62 8.39 -14.83
N GLU A 118 0.28 7.45 -14.54
CA GLU A 118 0.41 6.16 -15.21
C GLU A 118 -0.03 5.00 -14.32
N MET A 119 -1.06 5.21 -13.51
CA MET A 119 -1.69 4.12 -12.76
C MET A 119 -2.45 3.20 -13.72
N GLU A 120 -2.21 1.90 -13.60
CA GLU A 120 -2.84 0.90 -14.45
C GLU A 120 -3.69 -0.05 -13.61
N LYS A 121 -4.99 -0.04 -13.88
CA LYS A 121 -5.95 -0.93 -13.24
C LYS A 121 -5.72 -2.39 -13.63
N ILE A 122 -5.64 -3.27 -12.64
CA ILE A 122 -5.50 -4.70 -12.84
C ILE A 122 -6.90 -5.31 -13.00
N LYS A 123 -7.09 -6.05 -14.10
CA LYS A 123 -8.39 -6.65 -14.42
C LYS A 123 -8.74 -7.73 -13.40
N SER A 124 -9.92 -7.60 -12.80
CA SER A 124 -10.51 -8.62 -11.92
C SER A 124 -11.51 -9.51 -12.67
N PRO A 125 -11.68 -10.78 -12.27
CA PRO A 125 -12.67 -11.69 -12.86
C PRO A 125 -14.13 -11.30 -12.58
N PHE A 126 -14.37 -10.49 -11.55
CA PHE A 126 -15.67 -9.93 -11.18
C PHE A 126 -15.50 -8.55 -10.54
N LYS A 127 -16.59 -7.82 -10.31
CA LYS A 127 -16.55 -6.56 -9.56
C LYS A 127 -16.34 -6.85 -8.09
N MET A 128 -15.22 -6.35 -7.57
CA MET A 128 -14.83 -6.52 -6.17
C MET A 128 -15.38 -5.41 -5.29
N ASP A 129 -15.48 -5.68 -4.00
CA ASP A 129 -15.76 -4.74 -2.92
C ASP A 129 -14.93 -5.13 -1.68
N ASP A 130 -14.71 -4.20 -0.75
CA ASP A 130 -14.01 -4.39 0.53
C ASP A 130 -12.68 -5.17 0.40
N ILE A 131 -11.80 -4.73 -0.49
CA ILE A 131 -10.50 -5.35 -0.73
C ILE A 131 -9.61 -5.17 0.49
N LYS A 132 -8.90 -6.26 0.90
CA LYS A 132 -7.92 -6.24 2.00
C LYS A 132 -6.72 -7.09 1.64
N PHE A 133 -5.54 -6.49 1.53
CA PHE A 133 -4.29 -7.22 1.34
C PHE A 133 -3.94 -8.03 2.59
N ILE A 134 -3.43 -9.25 2.41
CA ILE A 134 -3.12 -10.17 3.51
C ILE A 134 -1.63 -10.46 3.60
N LYS A 135 -1.06 -11.04 2.57
CA LYS A 135 0.35 -11.48 2.57
C LYS A 135 0.88 -11.75 1.19
N TRP A 136 2.20 -11.78 1.09
CA TRP A 136 2.93 -12.25 -0.08
C TRP A 136 3.28 -13.73 0.04
N GLU A 137 3.10 -14.49 -1.03
CA GLU A 137 3.54 -15.87 -1.17
C GLU A 137 3.94 -16.16 -2.62
N ASN A 138 5.21 -16.54 -2.86
CA ASN A 138 5.71 -16.92 -4.19
C ASN A 138 5.38 -15.92 -5.32
N ASN A 139 5.67 -14.63 -5.13
CA ASN A 139 5.36 -13.52 -6.06
C ASN A 139 3.86 -13.28 -6.28
N LYS A 140 3.02 -13.82 -5.43
CA LYS A 140 1.60 -13.57 -5.42
C LYS A 140 1.18 -12.83 -4.18
N LEU A 141 0.37 -11.81 -4.34
CA LEU A 141 -0.27 -11.09 -3.25
C LEU A 141 -1.64 -11.71 -2.97
N GLU A 142 -1.77 -12.35 -1.82
CA GLU A 142 -3.05 -12.86 -1.34
C GLU A 142 -3.85 -11.70 -0.75
N PHE A 143 -5.12 -11.64 -1.08
CA PHE A 143 -6.06 -10.66 -0.55
C PHE A 143 -7.46 -11.24 -0.42
N THR A 144 -8.29 -10.62 0.39
CA THR A 144 -9.73 -10.87 0.42
C THR A 144 -10.50 -9.77 -0.27
N CYS A 145 -11.64 -10.10 -0.79
CA CYS A 145 -12.64 -9.15 -1.27
C CYS A 145 -14.04 -9.76 -1.17
N GLU A 146 -15.04 -8.92 -1.23
CA GLU A 146 -16.41 -9.32 -1.43
C GLU A 146 -16.78 -9.18 -2.92
N GLU A 147 -17.76 -9.96 -3.37
CA GLU A 147 -18.36 -9.72 -4.68
C GLU A 147 -19.35 -8.56 -4.58
N PHE A 148 -19.21 -7.55 -5.43
CA PHE A 148 -20.08 -6.36 -5.41
C PHE A 148 -21.57 -6.74 -5.43
N ILE A 149 -22.34 -6.22 -4.48
CA ILE A 149 -23.77 -6.53 -4.22
C ILE A 149 -24.01 -7.91 -3.58
N ASN A 150 -22.98 -8.71 -3.31
CA ASN A 150 -23.09 -10.02 -2.67
C ASN A 150 -22.25 -10.09 -1.39
N TRP A 151 -22.55 -9.22 -0.43
CA TRP A 151 -21.75 -8.96 0.78
C TRP A 151 -21.66 -10.14 1.78
N ASN A 152 -22.36 -11.23 1.53
CA ASN A 152 -22.28 -12.43 2.37
C ASN A 152 -21.18 -13.40 1.92
N ARG A 153 -20.41 -13.05 0.90
CA ARG A 153 -19.42 -13.94 0.30
C ARG A 153 -18.07 -13.28 0.19
N VAL A 154 -17.23 -13.56 1.18
CA VAL A 154 -15.81 -13.18 1.15
C VAL A 154 -15.04 -14.20 0.30
N GLU A 155 -14.33 -13.73 -0.70
CA GLU A 155 -13.49 -14.53 -1.57
C GLU A 155 -12.02 -14.31 -1.23
N ILE A 156 -11.24 -15.39 -1.27
CA ILE A 156 -9.77 -15.32 -1.18
C ILE A 156 -9.22 -15.30 -2.59
N MET A 157 -8.47 -14.25 -2.90
CA MET A 157 -7.93 -13.97 -4.22
C MET A 157 -6.41 -13.92 -4.19
N GLU A 158 -5.79 -14.09 -5.34
CA GLU A 158 -4.36 -13.91 -5.55
C GLU A 158 -4.13 -12.97 -6.74
N LEU A 159 -3.26 -11.97 -6.55
CA LEU A 159 -2.67 -11.19 -7.63
C LEU A 159 -1.32 -11.80 -7.99
N ASP A 160 -1.20 -12.41 -9.15
CA ASP A 160 0.07 -12.89 -9.72
C ASP A 160 0.79 -11.71 -10.39
N THR A 161 1.87 -11.24 -9.78
CA THR A 161 2.61 -10.08 -10.30
C THR A 161 3.57 -10.40 -11.44
N ASN A 162 3.75 -11.66 -11.81
CA ASN A 162 4.48 -12.01 -13.02
C ASN A 162 3.61 -11.83 -14.27
N LYS A 163 2.31 -12.02 -14.11
CA LYS A 163 1.33 -11.92 -15.21
C LYS A 163 0.44 -10.68 -15.10
N TRP A 164 0.39 -10.08 -13.93
CA TRP A 164 -0.55 -9.01 -13.56
C TRP A 164 -2.01 -9.44 -13.73
N GLU A 165 -2.31 -10.62 -13.22
CA GLU A 165 -3.63 -11.23 -13.27
C GLU A 165 -4.16 -11.51 -11.87
N ILE A 166 -5.44 -11.22 -11.65
CA ILE A 166 -6.16 -11.57 -10.42
C ILE A 166 -6.93 -12.86 -10.67
N ILE A 167 -6.69 -13.85 -9.80
CA ILE A 167 -7.36 -15.14 -9.85
C ILE A 167 -7.93 -15.50 -8.48
N LYS A 168 -8.98 -16.31 -8.47
CA LYS A 168 -9.50 -16.87 -7.22
C LYS A 168 -8.54 -17.94 -6.69
N LYS A 169 -8.19 -17.84 -5.40
CA LYS A 169 -7.38 -18.87 -4.75
C LYS A 169 -8.19 -20.15 -4.58
N THR A 170 -7.73 -21.22 -5.22
CA THR A 170 -8.35 -22.54 -5.06
C THR A 170 -7.87 -23.14 -3.74
N THR A 171 -8.73 -23.22 -2.75
CA THR A 171 -8.43 -23.99 -1.54
C THR A 171 -8.32 -25.46 -1.93
N PRO A 172 -7.24 -26.18 -1.59
CA PRO A 172 -7.19 -27.63 -1.83
C PRO A 172 -8.38 -28.27 -1.11
N GLN A 173 -9.23 -28.97 -1.85
CA GLN A 173 -10.31 -29.76 -1.24
C GLN A 173 -9.65 -30.72 -0.25
N GLN A 174 -10.01 -30.62 1.02
CA GLN A 174 -9.71 -31.67 1.99
C GLN A 174 -10.30 -32.96 1.42
N SER A 175 -9.43 -33.86 0.97
CA SER A 175 -9.81 -35.19 0.53
C SER A 175 -10.47 -35.87 1.73
N THR A 176 -11.77 -35.96 1.72
CA THR A 176 -12.55 -36.76 2.66
C THR A 176 -12.11 -38.20 2.45
N VAL A 177 -11.23 -38.70 3.33
CA VAL A 177 -10.92 -40.12 3.40
C VAL A 177 -12.19 -40.81 3.90
N VAL A 178 -12.97 -41.34 2.98
CA VAL A 178 -14.06 -42.26 3.27
C VAL A 178 -13.40 -43.52 3.81
N LYS A 179 -13.37 -43.68 5.12
CA LYS A 179 -13.04 -44.96 5.75
C LYS A 179 -14.24 -45.88 5.51
N ASN A 180 -14.13 -46.74 4.49
CA ASN A 180 -14.99 -47.88 4.39
C ASN A 180 -14.74 -48.84 5.57
N LYS A 181 -15.76 -49.09 6.37
CA LYS A 181 -15.81 -50.18 7.35
C LYS A 181 -16.31 -51.45 6.63
#